data_0f3cf882ed25ede60590d59a99f0e2d2
#
_entry.id   0f3cf882ed25ede60590d59a99f0e2d2
#
_cell.length_a   1.000
_cell.length_b   1.000
_cell.length_c   1.000
_cell.angle_alpha   90.00
_cell.angle_beta   90.00
_cell.angle_gamma   90.00
#
_symmetry.space_group_name_H-M   'P 1'
#
loop_
_entity.id
_entity.type
_entity.pdbx_description
1 polymer ?
#
loop_
_entity_poly.entity_id
_entity_poly.type
_entity_poly.pdbx_seq_one_letter_code
_entity_poly.pdbx_strand_id
1 'polypeptide(L)'
;MTTLKLFMILAFAGLMVAFYIIGKRRDARHLRDIPAFYRLKGTVELAVEDGTRVHVAIGRGDVLSPRGASAMVGLSMLRQIARVASDSDHPPLATAGDGLLGILAQDTLRATFNELNLAPSYDPTLGRVTGLTPFSYGAGTMPMIFDDPISANLLIGSFGNEAALITSAGERSQTKTLAGTDNLPGQAILYATAHDPLIGEELYAGGAYMDANPMHEASLHAQDVFRWAIIGLVILLALFGLVQG
;
A
#
# COMPACT_ATOMS: atom_id res chain seq x y z
N MET A 1 13.58 -28.70 11.15
CA MET A 1 12.73 -27.54 10.73
C MET A 1 13.47 -26.20 10.74
N THR A 2 14.32 -25.93 11.70
CA THR A 2 15.05 -24.63 11.83
C THR A 2 16.09 -24.42 10.72
N THR A 3 16.83 -25.47 10.33
CA THR A 3 17.86 -25.40 9.28
C THR A 3 17.28 -25.11 7.89
N LEU A 4 16.16 -25.71 7.53
CA LEU A 4 15.48 -25.44 6.25
C LEU A 4 14.96 -24.01 6.18
N LYS A 5 14.36 -23.50 7.27
CA LYS A 5 13.89 -22.11 7.34
C LYS A 5 15.06 -21.13 7.22
N LEU A 6 16.16 -21.40 7.90
CA LEU A 6 17.37 -20.58 7.82
C LEU A 6 17.95 -20.56 6.38
N PHE A 7 18.01 -21.72 5.74
CA PHE A 7 18.46 -21.83 4.36
C PHE A 7 17.57 -21.03 3.41
N MET A 8 16.25 -21.10 3.53
CA MET A 8 15.31 -20.32 2.71
C MET A 8 15.49 -18.82 2.91
N ILE A 9 15.69 -18.36 4.15
CA ILE A 9 15.91 -16.94 4.44
C ILE A 9 17.23 -16.46 3.81
N LEU A 10 18.30 -17.24 3.93
CA LEU A 10 19.60 -16.90 3.35
C LEU A 10 19.56 -16.93 1.82
N ALA A 11 18.86 -17.89 1.23
CA ALA A 11 18.66 -17.96 -0.22
C ALA A 11 17.88 -16.75 -0.74
N PHE A 12 16.81 -16.35 -0.04
CA PHE A 12 16.04 -15.16 -0.38
C PHE A 12 16.89 -13.88 -0.27
N ALA A 13 17.63 -13.72 0.82
CA ALA A 13 18.51 -12.57 1.01
C ALA A 13 19.62 -12.52 -0.06
N GLY A 14 20.21 -13.66 -0.41
CA GLY A 14 21.20 -13.76 -1.48
C GLY A 14 20.66 -13.38 -2.85
N LEU A 15 19.46 -13.86 -3.19
CA LEU A 15 18.75 -13.47 -4.42
C LEU A 15 18.43 -11.97 -4.45
N MET A 16 17.96 -11.42 -3.34
CA MET A 16 17.66 -9.99 -3.22
C MET A 16 18.91 -9.13 -3.49
N VAL A 17 20.04 -9.49 -2.88
CA VAL A 17 21.32 -8.79 -3.10
C VAL A 17 21.80 -8.94 -4.55
N ALA A 18 21.70 -10.14 -5.12
CA ALA A 18 22.05 -10.40 -6.51
C ALA A 18 21.21 -9.53 -7.47
N PHE A 19 19.88 -9.52 -7.28
CA PHE A 19 18.98 -8.69 -8.10
C PHE A 19 19.20 -7.20 -7.89
N TYR A 20 19.53 -6.75 -6.69
CA TYR A 20 19.89 -5.36 -6.43
C TYR A 20 21.16 -4.94 -7.21
N ILE A 21 22.23 -5.76 -7.15
CA ILE A 21 23.50 -5.47 -7.87
C ILE A 21 23.29 -5.47 -9.39
N ILE A 22 22.54 -6.46 -9.91
CA ILE A 22 22.23 -6.56 -11.34
C ILE A 22 21.33 -5.40 -11.77
N GLY A 23 20.34 -5.02 -10.93
CA GLY A 23 19.40 -3.90 -11.18
C GLY A 23 20.10 -2.56 -11.29
N LYS A 24 21.11 -2.32 -10.45
CA LYS A 24 21.91 -1.10 -10.49
C LYS A 24 22.74 -0.97 -11.79
N ARG A 25 23.00 -2.09 -12.50
CA ARG A 25 23.79 -2.12 -13.75
C ARG A 25 22.96 -2.07 -15.03
N ARG A 26 21.63 -2.25 -14.93
CA ARG A 26 20.71 -2.26 -16.08
C ARG A 26 19.68 -1.18 -15.87
N ASP A 27 19.60 -0.23 -16.81
CA ASP A 27 18.50 0.74 -16.86
C ASP A 27 17.14 0.01 -16.92
N ALA A 28 16.22 0.48 -16.08
CA ALA A 28 14.81 0.15 -16.00
C ALA A 28 14.46 -1.35 -16.19
N ARG A 29 14.26 -2.05 -15.09
CA ARG A 29 13.61 -3.36 -15.14
C ARG A 29 12.13 -3.15 -15.32
N HIS A 30 11.55 -3.79 -16.32
CA HIS A 30 10.11 -3.85 -16.48
C HIS A 30 9.50 -4.71 -15.37
N LEU A 31 8.91 -4.07 -14.37
CA LEU A 31 7.92 -4.72 -13.53
C LEU A 31 6.67 -5.02 -14.36
N ARG A 32 5.90 -6.03 -13.95
CA ARG A 32 4.60 -6.33 -14.57
C ARG A 32 3.71 -5.08 -14.53
N ASP A 33 3.05 -4.74 -15.62
CA ASP A 33 2.14 -3.60 -15.66
C ASP A 33 0.93 -3.85 -14.74
N ILE A 34 0.79 -3.01 -13.72
CA ILE A 34 -0.40 -2.94 -12.86
C ILE A 34 -1.07 -1.58 -13.13
N PRO A 35 -2.15 -1.57 -13.94
CA PRO A 35 -2.77 -0.32 -14.39
C PRO A 35 -3.25 0.57 -13.25
N ALA A 36 -3.60 -0.01 -12.09
CA ALA A 36 -4.04 0.72 -10.91
C ALA A 36 -3.01 1.75 -10.41
N PHE A 37 -1.72 1.40 -10.42
CA PHE A 37 -0.68 2.34 -9.98
C PHE A 37 -0.42 3.47 -10.98
N TYR A 38 -0.55 3.22 -12.29
CA TYR A 38 -0.48 4.29 -13.30
C TYR A 38 -1.64 5.27 -13.16
N ARG A 39 -2.86 4.74 -12.97
CA ARG A 39 -4.03 5.58 -12.74
C ARG A 39 -3.91 6.38 -11.45
N LEU A 40 -3.35 5.76 -10.39
CA LEU A 40 -3.09 6.46 -9.13
C LEU A 40 -2.18 7.67 -9.32
N LYS A 41 -1.04 7.52 -10.01
CA LYS A 41 -0.13 8.64 -10.27
C LYS A 41 -0.86 9.78 -10.95
N GLY A 42 -1.55 9.52 -12.05
CA GLY A 42 -2.33 10.53 -12.75
C GLY A 42 -3.46 11.14 -11.88
N THR A 43 -4.08 10.34 -11.01
CA THR A 43 -5.13 10.86 -10.10
C THR A 43 -4.54 11.78 -9.02
N VAL A 44 -3.35 11.46 -8.49
CA VAL A 44 -2.65 12.33 -7.52
C VAL A 44 -2.20 13.63 -8.17
N GLU A 45 -1.63 13.57 -9.38
CA GLU A 45 -1.23 14.75 -10.15
C GLU A 45 -2.43 15.65 -10.45
N LEU A 46 -3.55 15.09 -10.92
CA LEU A 46 -4.78 15.83 -11.14
C LEU A 46 -5.34 16.44 -9.85
N ALA A 47 -5.28 15.73 -8.72
CA ALA A 47 -5.73 16.29 -7.44
C ALA A 47 -4.94 17.54 -7.04
N VAL A 48 -3.63 17.55 -7.30
CA VAL A 48 -2.77 18.73 -7.06
C VAL A 48 -3.12 19.86 -8.01
N GLU A 49 -3.30 19.57 -9.31
CA GLU A 49 -3.65 20.58 -10.32
C GLU A 49 -5.03 21.21 -10.07
N ASP A 50 -6.01 20.41 -9.67
CA ASP A 50 -7.38 20.84 -9.40
C ASP A 50 -7.54 21.50 -8.01
N GLY A 51 -6.46 21.56 -7.20
CA GLY A 51 -6.53 22.08 -5.83
C GLY A 51 -7.42 21.24 -4.92
N THR A 52 -7.48 19.93 -5.16
CA THR A 52 -8.22 18.98 -4.32
C THR A 52 -7.27 18.16 -3.45
N ARG A 53 -7.82 17.39 -2.52
CA ARG A 53 -7.05 16.62 -1.54
C ARG A 53 -7.02 15.13 -1.87
N VAL A 54 -5.91 14.49 -1.57
CA VAL A 54 -5.79 13.02 -1.56
C VAL A 54 -5.98 12.53 -0.13
N HIS A 55 -6.89 11.59 0.07
CA HIS A 55 -7.08 10.88 1.34
C HIS A 55 -6.38 9.51 1.29
N VAL A 56 -5.64 9.16 2.36
CA VAL A 56 -4.97 7.88 2.53
C VAL A 56 -5.44 7.21 3.82
N ALA A 57 -6.26 6.20 3.69
CA ALA A 57 -6.68 5.34 4.79
C ALA A 57 -5.65 4.20 4.96
N ILE A 58 -5.01 4.11 6.13
CA ILE A 58 -3.96 3.12 6.42
C ILE A 58 -4.55 1.85 7.06
N GLY A 59 -5.83 1.92 7.44
CA GLY A 59 -6.52 0.80 8.05
C GLY A 59 -6.18 0.60 9.52
N ARG A 60 -6.32 -0.65 9.96
CA ARG A 60 -6.15 -1.08 11.35
C ARG A 60 -5.20 -2.28 11.40
N GLY A 61 -3.92 -2.05 11.34
CA GLY A 61 -2.93 -3.13 11.45
C GLY A 61 -2.10 -2.96 12.73
N ASP A 62 -2.04 -3.97 13.57
CA ASP A 62 -1.01 -4.02 14.61
C ASP A 62 0.35 -4.16 13.92
N VAL A 63 1.16 -3.12 14.02
CA VAL A 63 2.50 -3.04 13.40
C VAL A 63 3.40 -4.21 13.83
N LEU A 64 3.18 -4.75 15.02
CA LEU A 64 3.94 -5.86 15.59
C LEU A 64 3.41 -7.24 15.16
N SER A 65 2.28 -7.30 14.49
CA SER A 65 1.69 -8.52 13.94
C SER A 65 2.07 -8.74 12.47
N PRO A 66 1.87 -9.95 11.91
CA PRO A 66 2.03 -10.20 10.47
C PRO A 66 1.19 -9.26 9.58
N ARG A 67 0.08 -8.72 10.10
CA ARG A 67 -0.77 -7.72 9.41
C ARG A 67 -0.17 -6.32 9.39
N GLY A 68 0.89 -6.07 10.16
CA GLY A 68 1.63 -4.81 10.12
C GLY A 68 2.30 -4.55 8.77
N ALA A 69 2.59 -5.57 7.99
CA ALA A 69 3.22 -5.43 6.68
C ALA A 69 2.36 -4.59 5.71
N SER A 70 1.04 -4.82 5.66
CA SER A 70 0.12 -4.03 4.83
C SER A 70 0.03 -2.57 5.25
N ALA A 71 0.06 -2.30 6.55
CA ALA A 71 0.09 -0.95 7.09
C ALA A 71 1.41 -0.21 6.75
N MET A 72 2.56 -0.92 6.76
CA MET A 72 3.83 -0.35 6.31
C MET A 72 3.81 0.04 4.84
N VAL A 73 3.15 -0.74 3.99
CA VAL A 73 2.91 -0.35 2.59
C VAL A 73 2.09 0.93 2.52
N GLY A 74 1.00 1.03 3.30
CA GLY A 74 0.19 2.24 3.39
C GLY A 74 0.99 3.48 3.78
N LEU A 75 1.87 3.36 4.79
CA LEU A 75 2.78 4.45 5.21
C LEU A 75 3.79 4.81 4.11
N SER A 76 4.35 3.81 3.42
CA SER A 76 5.26 4.04 2.30
C SER A 76 4.56 4.79 1.16
N MET A 77 3.34 4.40 0.80
CA MET A 77 2.55 5.10 -0.21
C MET A 77 2.14 6.50 0.23
N LEU A 78 1.77 6.69 1.51
CA LEU A 78 1.51 8.01 2.10
C LEU A 78 2.70 8.94 1.91
N ARG A 79 3.92 8.47 2.19
CA ARG A 79 5.15 9.25 1.97
C ARG A 79 5.32 9.70 0.53
N GLN A 80 5.08 8.81 -0.44
CA GLN A 80 5.21 9.15 -1.86
C GLN A 80 4.15 10.16 -2.31
N ILE A 81 2.90 9.97 -1.87
CA ILE A 81 1.83 10.93 -2.16
C ILE A 81 2.14 12.29 -1.53
N ALA A 82 2.61 12.29 -0.28
CA ALA A 82 2.99 13.51 0.41
C ALA A 82 4.13 14.26 -0.30
N ARG A 83 5.10 13.56 -0.89
CA ARG A 83 6.16 14.20 -1.68
C ARG A 83 5.65 14.96 -2.90
N VAL A 84 4.56 14.50 -3.49
CA VAL A 84 3.94 15.13 -4.67
C VAL A 84 2.94 16.21 -4.25
N ALA A 85 2.17 15.97 -3.20
CA ALA A 85 0.99 16.77 -2.87
C ALA A 85 1.16 17.70 -1.64
N SER A 86 2.32 17.70 -0.93
CA SER A 86 2.49 18.54 0.27
C SER A 86 2.67 20.02 -0.01
N ASP A 87 3.06 20.39 -1.22
CA ASP A 87 3.20 21.78 -1.66
C ASP A 87 1.93 22.33 -2.34
N SER A 88 0.83 21.55 -2.32
CA SER A 88 -0.47 22.00 -2.82
C SER A 88 -1.26 22.76 -1.77
N ASP A 89 -2.28 23.50 -2.20
CA ASP A 89 -3.20 24.23 -1.32
C ASP A 89 -3.91 23.29 -0.33
N HIS A 90 -4.07 22.00 -0.70
CA HIS A 90 -4.71 20.97 0.09
C HIS A 90 -3.80 19.75 0.26
N PRO A 91 -2.87 19.76 1.25
CA PRO A 91 -1.99 18.64 1.54
C PRO A 91 -2.74 17.33 1.82
N PRO A 92 -2.11 16.15 1.60
CA PRO A 92 -2.78 14.86 1.76
C PRO A 92 -3.21 14.64 3.21
N LEU A 93 -4.37 13.99 3.38
CA LEU A 93 -4.95 13.62 4.66
C LEU A 93 -4.77 12.12 4.89
N ALA A 94 -4.24 11.72 6.05
CA ALA A 94 -4.12 10.32 6.43
C ALA A 94 -5.08 9.98 7.57
N THR A 95 -5.75 8.83 7.47
CA THR A 95 -6.56 8.28 8.56
C THR A 95 -6.09 6.90 8.97
N ALA A 96 -6.12 6.63 10.28
CA ALA A 96 -5.75 5.37 10.87
C ALA A 96 -6.82 4.90 11.86
N GLY A 97 -6.98 3.59 11.96
CA GLY A 97 -7.85 2.94 12.93
C GLY A 97 -7.11 2.37 14.14
N ASP A 98 -5.87 2.77 14.33
CA ASP A 98 -5.00 2.37 15.42
C ASP A 98 -4.13 3.55 15.86
N GLY A 99 -3.88 3.67 17.17
CA GLY A 99 -3.13 4.81 17.72
C GLY A 99 -1.67 4.85 17.26
N LEU A 100 -0.99 3.70 17.18
CA LEU A 100 0.40 3.63 16.72
C LEU A 100 0.49 4.01 15.25
N LEU A 101 -0.43 3.53 14.41
CA LEU A 101 -0.49 3.90 13.00
C LEU A 101 -0.78 5.38 12.80
N GLY A 102 -1.63 5.97 13.65
CA GLY A 102 -1.87 7.42 13.63
C GLY A 102 -0.59 8.23 13.90
N ILE A 103 0.19 7.83 14.92
CA ILE A 103 1.48 8.46 15.22
C ILE A 103 2.47 8.29 14.06
N LEU A 104 2.56 7.07 13.49
CA LEU A 104 3.45 6.80 12.36
C LEU A 104 3.03 7.57 11.09
N ALA A 105 1.74 7.77 10.87
CA ALA A 105 1.24 8.60 9.78
C ALA A 105 1.64 10.06 9.96
N GLN A 106 1.46 10.61 11.16
CA GLN A 106 1.89 11.97 11.50
C GLN A 106 3.40 12.15 11.34
N ASP A 107 4.19 11.18 11.83
CA ASP A 107 5.65 11.22 11.70
C ASP A 107 6.09 11.13 10.23
N THR A 108 5.44 10.26 9.44
CA THR A 108 5.68 10.14 7.99
C THR A 108 5.41 11.45 7.26
N LEU A 109 4.27 12.08 7.52
CA LEU A 109 3.93 13.39 6.94
C LEU A 109 4.93 14.45 7.38
N ARG A 110 5.18 14.58 8.69
CA ARG A 110 6.14 15.55 9.24
C ARG A 110 7.54 15.39 8.64
N ALA A 111 8.03 14.15 8.53
CA ALA A 111 9.33 13.87 7.92
C ALA A 111 9.37 14.32 6.46
N THR A 112 8.29 14.06 5.71
CA THR A 112 8.19 14.46 4.30
C THR A 112 8.16 15.99 4.14
N PHE A 113 7.39 16.71 4.96
CA PHE A 113 7.38 18.18 4.96
C PHE A 113 8.77 18.76 5.30
N ASN A 114 9.49 18.14 6.24
CA ASN A 114 10.86 18.54 6.54
C ASN A 114 11.82 18.30 5.36
N GLU A 115 11.72 17.14 4.68
CA GLU A 115 12.53 16.81 3.49
C GLU A 115 12.31 17.82 2.35
N LEU A 116 11.09 18.34 2.21
CA LEU A 116 10.72 19.32 1.19
C LEU A 116 10.98 20.77 1.61
N ASN A 117 11.54 21.02 2.81
CA ASN A 117 11.71 22.36 3.41
C ASN A 117 10.38 23.09 3.64
N LEU A 118 9.28 22.37 3.79
CA LEU A 118 7.93 22.87 4.09
C LEU A 118 7.53 22.71 5.56
N ALA A 119 8.50 22.54 6.47
CA ALA A 119 8.25 22.33 7.90
C ALA A 119 7.27 23.31 8.56
N PRO A 120 7.28 24.62 8.23
CA PRO A 120 6.32 25.59 8.80
C PRO A 120 4.87 25.36 8.36
N SER A 121 4.64 24.70 7.22
CA SER A 121 3.31 24.41 6.65
C SER A 121 2.73 23.09 7.15
N TYR A 122 3.49 22.32 7.96
CA TYR A 122 3.01 21.05 8.48
C TYR A 122 1.93 21.24 9.55
N ASP A 123 0.78 20.63 9.34
CA ASP A 123 -0.31 20.55 10.31
C ASP A 123 -0.43 19.11 10.86
N PRO A 124 -0.26 18.89 12.19
CA PRO A 124 -0.44 17.57 12.80
C PRO A 124 -1.83 16.97 12.58
N THR A 125 -2.84 17.77 12.29
CA THR A 125 -4.21 17.29 12.01
C THR A 125 -4.35 16.58 10.66
N LEU A 126 -3.34 16.61 9.80
CA LEU A 126 -3.30 15.85 8.55
C LEU A 126 -3.18 14.34 8.79
N GLY A 127 -2.69 13.89 9.95
CA GLY A 127 -2.68 12.49 10.36
C GLY A 127 -3.65 12.27 11.51
N ARG A 128 -4.76 11.54 11.29
CA ARG A 128 -5.86 11.42 12.27
C ARG A 128 -6.14 9.96 12.62
N VAL A 129 -6.43 9.71 13.89
CA VAL A 129 -7.06 8.46 14.35
C VAL A 129 -8.56 8.71 14.42
N THR A 130 -9.32 8.08 13.53
CA THR A 130 -10.75 8.33 13.38
C THR A 130 -11.63 7.35 14.15
N GLY A 131 -11.06 6.25 14.63
CA GLY A 131 -11.74 5.29 15.49
C GLY A 131 -10.88 4.07 15.79
N LEU A 132 -11.08 3.44 16.96
CA LEU A 132 -10.26 2.32 17.43
C LEU A 132 -10.91 0.94 17.19
N THR A 133 -12.19 0.90 16.87
CA THR A 133 -12.88 -0.34 16.45
C THR A 133 -13.15 -0.31 14.94
N PRO A 134 -13.37 -1.45 14.27
CA PRO A 134 -13.58 -1.47 12.82
C PRO A 134 -14.63 -0.48 12.37
N PHE A 135 -15.84 -0.58 12.91
CA PHE A 135 -16.95 0.28 12.50
C PHE A 135 -16.81 1.73 12.96
N SER A 136 -16.20 2.00 14.14
CA SER A 136 -15.93 3.38 14.55
C SER A 136 -14.89 4.03 13.64
N TYR A 137 -13.90 3.28 13.17
CA TYR A 137 -12.93 3.74 12.19
C TYR A 137 -13.59 4.10 10.86
N GLY A 138 -14.37 3.18 10.28
CA GLY A 138 -15.11 3.45 9.05
C GLY A 138 -16.03 4.65 9.18
N ALA A 139 -16.87 4.68 10.23
CA ALA A 139 -17.80 5.77 10.48
C ALA A 139 -17.11 7.13 10.74
N GLY A 140 -15.99 7.12 11.48
CA GLY A 140 -15.22 8.33 11.76
C GLY A 140 -14.42 8.85 10.57
N THR A 141 -14.12 7.99 9.58
CA THR A 141 -13.46 8.39 8.34
C THR A 141 -14.43 8.99 7.31
N MET A 142 -15.70 8.59 7.32
CA MET A 142 -16.70 9.11 6.36
C MET A 142 -16.79 10.64 6.34
N PRO A 143 -16.92 11.36 7.49
CA PRO A 143 -16.96 12.82 7.48
C PRO A 143 -15.74 13.46 6.81
N MET A 144 -14.55 12.85 6.94
CA MET A 144 -13.34 13.37 6.31
C MET A 144 -13.46 13.37 4.79
N ILE A 145 -14.16 12.38 4.21
CA ILE A 145 -14.38 12.26 2.77
C ILE A 145 -15.49 13.22 2.28
N PHE A 146 -16.47 13.53 3.14
CA PHE A 146 -17.58 14.42 2.78
C PHE A 146 -17.25 15.90 2.95
N ASP A 147 -16.49 16.25 3.98
CA ASP A 147 -16.26 17.64 4.39
C ASP A 147 -15.05 18.27 3.70
N ASP A 148 -14.06 17.46 3.32
CA ASP A 148 -12.86 17.92 2.58
C ASP A 148 -13.06 17.74 1.07
N PRO A 149 -12.44 18.57 0.22
CA PRO A 149 -12.53 18.44 -1.25
C PRO A 149 -11.65 17.28 -1.75
N ILE A 150 -12.01 16.04 -1.39
CA ILE A 150 -11.25 14.84 -1.74
C ILE A 150 -11.63 14.36 -3.14
N SER A 151 -10.64 14.23 -4.03
CA SER A 151 -10.82 13.66 -5.38
C SER A 151 -10.25 12.24 -5.50
N ALA A 152 -9.28 11.88 -4.65
CA ALA A 152 -8.65 10.57 -4.61
C ALA A 152 -8.71 9.97 -3.21
N ASN A 153 -9.16 8.72 -3.12
CA ASN A 153 -9.28 7.98 -1.87
C ASN A 153 -8.48 6.67 -1.97
N LEU A 154 -7.44 6.54 -1.15
CA LEU A 154 -6.60 5.35 -1.10
C LEU A 154 -6.86 4.58 0.19
N LEU A 155 -7.23 3.31 0.07
CA LEU A 155 -7.35 2.39 1.19
C LEU A 155 -6.24 1.35 1.08
N ILE A 156 -5.13 1.56 1.77
CA ILE A 156 -3.96 0.67 1.71
C ILE A 156 -3.56 0.24 3.12
N GLY A 157 -3.82 -1.00 3.47
CA GLY A 157 -3.55 -1.51 4.80
C GLY A 157 -4.38 -2.73 5.17
N SER A 158 -4.63 -2.94 6.45
CA SER A 158 -5.49 -4.02 6.93
C SER A 158 -6.91 -3.48 7.17
N PHE A 159 -7.84 -3.93 6.34
CA PHE A 159 -9.27 -3.57 6.40
C PHE A 159 -10.12 -4.83 6.42
N GLY A 160 -11.16 -4.80 7.25
CA GLY A 160 -12.24 -5.78 7.23
C GLY A 160 -13.49 -5.23 6.54
N ASN A 161 -14.66 -5.51 7.15
CA ASN A 161 -15.96 -5.10 6.61
C ASN A 161 -16.18 -3.58 6.68
N GLU A 162 -15.45 -2.87 7.51
CA GLU A 162 -15.47 -1.40 7.61
C GLU A 162 -15.06 -0.70 6.33
N ALA A 163 -14.29 -1.37 5.46
CA ALA A 163 -13.94 -0.86 4.14
C ALA A 163 -15.16 -0.43 3.33
N ALA A 164 -16.28 -1.15 3.47
CA ALA A 164 -17.53 -0.81 2.78
C ALA A 164 -18.04 0.59 3.12
N LEU A 165 -17.89 1.04 4.37
CA LEU A 165 -18.31 2.38 4.78
C LEU A 165 -17.47 3.45 4.09
N ILE A 166 -16.14 3.25 4.06
CA ILE A 166 -15.19 4.21 3.50
C ILE A 166 -15.36 4.29 1.98
N THR A 167 -15.46 3.14 1.30
CA THR A 167 -15.66 3.11 -0.16
C THR A 167 -17.03 3.68 -0.56
N SER A 168 -18.11 3.41 0.22
CA SER A 168 -19.42 4.00 -0.01
C SER A 168 -19.41 5.53 0.16
N ALA A 169 -18.65 6.06 1.13
CA ALA A 169 -18.45 7.50 1.25
C ALA A 169 -17.74 8.06 0.01
N GLY A 170 -16.66 7.40 -0.44
CA GLY A 170 -15.97 7.77 -1.67
C GLY A 170 -16.86 7.77 -2.91
N GLU A 171 -17.70 6.76 -3.08
CA GLU A 171 -18.65 6.67 -4.19
C GLU A 171 -19.64 7.84 -4.17
N ARG A 172 -20.21 8.14 -3.00
CA ARG A 172 -21.16 9.27 -2.84
C ARG A 172 -20.52 10.62 -3.10
N SER A 173 -19.24 10.80 -2.77
CA SER A 173 -18.45 12.01 -3.04
C SER A 173 -17.82 11.99 -4.44
N GLN A 174 -18.10 10.98 -5.26
CA GLN A 174 -17.52 10.79 -6.60
C GLN A 174 -15.99 10.79 -6.61
N THR A 175 -15.36 10.36 -5.52
CA THR A 175 -13.91 10.23 -5.41
C THR A 175 -13.43 8.95 -6.10
N LYS A 176 -12.29 9.01 -6.78
CA LYS A 176 -11.65 7.80 -7.32
C LYS A 176 -11.02 7.01 -6.19
N THR A 177 -11.42 5.75 -6.02
CA THR A 177 -10.94 4.88 -4.95
C THR A 177 -10.01 3.80 -5.49
N LEU A 178 -8.75 3.83 -5.06
CA LEU A 178 -7.82 2.71 -5.17
C LEU A 178 -7.74 2.02 -3.81
N ALA A 179 -7.85 0.70 -3.79
CA ALA A 179 -7.90 -0.01 -2.51
C ALA A 179 -7.24 -1.38 -2.54
N GLY A 180 -6.50 -1.70 -1.47
CA GLY A 180 -5.90 -3.00 -1.24
C GLY A 180 -5.82 -3.35 0.23
N THR A 181 -6.07 -4.61 0.57
CA THR A 181 -5.99 -5.13 1.94
C THR A 181 -5.44 -6.55 1.97
N ASP A 182 -4.81 -6.92 3.08
CA ASP A 182 -4.34 -8.28 3.36
C ASP A 182 -5.44 -9.20 3.93
N ASN A 183 -6.62 -8.65 4.26
CA ASN A 183 -7.74 -9.36 4.84
C ASN A 183 -8.68 -9.88 3.75
N LEU A 184 -8.90 -11.19 3.69
CA LEU A 184 -9.68 -11.83 2.64
C LEU A 184 -11.14 -11.33 2.55
N PRO A 185 -11.92 -11.20 3.65
CA PRO A 185 -13.23 -10.54 3.62
C PRO A 185 -13.18 -9.11 3.10
N GLY A 186 -12.16 -8.34 3.51
CA GLY A 186 -11.95 -6.98 3.02
C GLY A 186 -11.65 -6.95 1.52
N GLN A 187 -10.84 -7.88 0.99
CA GLN A 187 -10.56 -7.97 -0.45
C GLN A 187 -11.84 -8.17 -1.27
N ALA A 188 -12.74 -9.04 -0.81
CA ALA A 188 -14.02 -9.27 -1.50
C ALA A 188 -14.88 -8.00 -1.58
N ILE A 189 -14.92 -7.22 -0.50
CA ILE A 189 -15.62 -5.93 -0.46
C ILE A 189 -14.97 -4.93 -1.40
N LEU A 190 -13.64 -4.76 -1.30
CA LEU A 190 -12.91 -3.80 -2.11
C LEU A 190 -12.97 -4.13 -3.61
N TYR A 191 -12.97 -5.40 -3.96
CA TYR A 191 -13.17 -5.82 -5.35
C TYR A 191 -14.52 -5.39 -5.92
N ALA A 192 -15.56 -5.37 -5.07
CA ALA A 192 -16.90 -4.98 -5.48
C ALA A 192 -17.15 -3.46 -5.44
N THR A 193 -16.37 -2.70 -4.65
CA THR A 193 -16.68 -1.30 -4.33
C THR A 193 -15.59 -0.30 -4.71
N ALA A 194 -14.36 -0.73 -4.94
CA ALA A 194 -13.28 0.16 -5.35
C ALA A 194 -13.20 0.28 -6.87
N HIS A 195 -12.79 1.44 -7.38
CA HIS A 195 -12.56 1.65 -8.81
C HIS A 195 -11.32 0.87 -9.29
N ASP A 196 -10.29 0.82 -8.44
CA ASP A 196 -9.02 0.15 -8.71
C ASP A 196 -8.65 -0.77 -7.54
N PRO A 197 -9.20 -2.00 -7.47
CA PRO A 197 -8.85 -2.95 -6.43
C PRO A 197 -7.48 -3.58 -6.68
N LEU A 198 -6.61 -3.57 -5.66
CA LEU A 198 -5.37 -4.35 -5.61
C LEU A 198 -5.65 -5.70 -4.96
N ILE A 199 -5.38 -6.78 -5.67
CA ILE A 199 -5.72 -8.13 -5.20
C ILE A 199 -4.48 -8.89 -4.75
N GLY A 200 -4.58 -9.46 -3.55
CA GLY A 200 -3.55 -10.32 -3.00
C GLY A 200 -2.22 -9.60 -2.81
N GLU A 201 -1.18 -10.09 -3.49
CA GLU A 201 0.19 -9.59 -3.36
C GLU A 201 0.43 -8.23 -4.06
N GLU A 202 -0.45 -7.80 -4.96
CA GLU A 202 -0.32 -6.50 -5.64
C GLU A 202 -0.28 -5.34 -4.63
N LEU A 203 -0.94 -5.50 -3.48
CA LEU A 203 -0.84 -4.58 -2.35
C LEU A 203 0.62 -4.28 -1.98
N TYR A 204 1.44 -5.33 -1.85
CA TYR A 204 2.83 -5.21 -1.39
C TYR A 204 3.79 -4.64 -2.46
N ALA A 205 3.35 -4.59 -3.70
CA ALA A 205 4.12 -3.99 -4.77
C ALA A 205 4.05 -2.45 -4.79
N GLY A 206 3.09 -1.84 -4.07
CA GLY A 206 2.81 -0.41 -4.10
C GLY A 206 4.03 0.48 -3.93
N GLY A 207 4.91 0.17 -2.99
CA GLY A 207 6.15 0.95 -2.78
C GLY A 207 7.11 0.90 -3.98
N ALA A 208 7.21 -0.23 -4.70
CA ALA A 208 8.09 -0.34 -5.87
C ALA A 208 7.54 0.45 -7.06
N TYR A 209 6.22 0.46 -7.26
CA TYR A 209 5.58 1.19 -8.36
C TYR A 209 5.52 2.70 -8.13
N MET A 210 5.46 3.13 -6.88
CA MET A 210 5.39 4.55 -6.54
C MET A 210 6.75 5.21 -6.43
N ASP A 211 7.76 4.52 -5.86
CA ASP A 211 9.07 5.10 -5.50
C ASP A 211 10.22 4.61 -6.41
N ALA A 212 9.99 3.59 -7.24
CA ALA A 212 11.03 2.92 -8.02
C ALA A 212 12.30 2.58 -7.18
N ASN A 213 12.09 2.17 -5.92
CA ASN A 213 13.20 1.83 -5.00
C ASN A 213 13.88 0.54 -5.46
N PRO A 214 15.16 0.56 -5.87
CA PRO A 214 15.84 -0.61 -6.46
C PRO A 214 15.88 -1.82 -5.52
N MET A 215 15.88 -1.61 -4.20
CA MET A 215 15.85 -2.69 -3.22
C MET A 215 14.47 -3.37 -3.19
N HIS A 216 13.40 -2.59 -3.30
CA HIS A 216 12.04 -3.11 -3.34
C HIS A 216 11.79 -3.87 -4.64
N GLU A 217 12.22 -3.35 -5.78
CA GLU A 217 12.18 -4.07 -7.07
C GLU A 217 12.94 -5.39 -7.00
N ALA A 218 14.15 -5.39 -6.43
CA ALA A 218 14.93 -6.60 -6.22
C ALA A 218 14.20 -7.65 -5.36
N SER A 219 13.47 -7.20 -4.34
CA SER A 219 12.62 -8.06 -3.50
C SER A 219 11.50 -8.71 -4.30
N LEU A 220 10.81 -7.96 -5.16
CA LEU A 220 9.74 -8.51 -6.02
C LEU A 220 10.29 -9.56 -7.00
N HIS A 221 11.42 -9.30 -7.64
CA HIS A 221 12.07 -10.29 -8.50
C HIS A 221 12.51 -11.56 -7.75
N ALA A 222 13.01 -11.41 -6.52
CA ALA A 222 13.34 -12.57 -5.68
C ALA A 222 12.09 -13.40 -5.35
N GLN A 223 10.96 -12.75 -5.05
CA GLN A 223 9.67 -13.43 -4.83
C GLN A 223 9.21 -14.19 -6.07
N ASP A 224 9.34 -13.63 -7.27
CA ASP A 224 8.98 -14.29 -8.52
C ASP A 224 9.81 -15.56 -8.75
N VAL A 225 11.13 -15.53 -8.48
CA VAL A 225 11.97 -16.73 -8.57
C VAL A 225 11.48 -17.82 -7.62
N PHE A 226 11.17 -17.48 -6.37
CA PHE A 226 10.63 -18.46 -5.41
C PHE A 226 9.27 -19.00 -5.86
N ARG A 227 8.41 -18.16 -6.39
CA ARG A 227 7.12 -18.58 -6.94
C ARG A 227 7.29 -19.61 -8.05
N TRP A 228 8.11 -19.32 -9.05
CA TRP A 228 8.37 -20.26 -10.15
C TRP A 228 9.03 -21.54 -9.67
N ALA A 229 9.93 -21.48 -8.69
CA ALA A 229 10.54 -22.66 -8.09
C ALA A 229 9.48 -23.55 -7.38
N ILE A 230 8.55 -22.96 -6.63
CA ILE A 230 7.46 -23.68 -5.97
C ILE A 230 6.50 -24.30 -7.01
N ILE A 231 6.10 -23.55 -8.03
CA ILE A 231 5.24 -24.05 -9.11
C ILE A 231 5.91 -25.25 -9.81
N GLY A 232 7.18 -25.12 -10.17
CA GLY A 232 7.95 -26.19 -10.80
C GLY A 232 8.04 -27.43 -9.92
N LEU A 233 8.28 -27.26 -8.61
CA LEU A 233 8.32 -28.35 -7.64
C LEU A 233 6.97 -29.08 -7.54
N VAL A 234 5.87 -28.31 -7.45
CA VAL A 234 4.51 -28.88 -7.36
C VAL A 234 4.18 -29.69 -8.61
N ILE A 235 4.48 -29.18 -9.80
CA ILE A 235 4.27 -29.89 -11.07
C ILE A 235 5.11 -31.18 -11.11
N LEU A 236 6.37 -31.11 -10.71
CA LEU A 236 7.28 -32.26 -10.70
C LEU A 236 6.80 -33.34 -9.74
N LEU A 237 6.35 -32.97 -8.55
CA LEU A 237 5.78 -33.91 -7.57
C LEU A 237 4.47 -34.54 -8.07
N ALA A 238 3.61 -33.75 -8.74
CA ALA A 238 2.37 -34.27 -9.32
C ALA A 238 2.65 -35.30 -10.45
N LEU A 239 3.60 -35.00 -11.33
CA LEU A 239 4.02 -35.94 -12.38
C LEU A 239 4.64 -37.22 -11.80
N PHE A 240 5.45 -37.10 -10.75
CA PHE A 240 6.06 -38.24 -10.07
C PHE A 240 4.99 -39.15 -9.42
N GLY A 241 3.98 -38.54 -8.79
CA GLY A 241 2.83 -39.27 -8.22
C GLY A 241 2.01 -40.00 -9.27
N LEU A 242 1.84 -39.42 -10.47
CA LEU A 242 1.14 -40.07 -11.59
C LEU A 242 1.91 -41.28 -12.18
N VAL A 243 3.24 -41.28 -12.08
CA VAL A 243 4.08 -42.39 -12.61
C VAL A 243 4.19 -43.55 -11.62
N GLN A 244 3.96 -43.29 -10.32
CA GLN A 244 4.04 -44.31 -9.25
C GLN A 244 2.68 -44.96 -8.89
N GLY A 245 1.56 -44.39 -9.36
CA GLY A 245 0.21 -44.94 -9.16
C GLY A 245 -0.27 -45.65 -10.40
#